data_599d956d24fb47df7b627e2500bc0044
#
_entry.id   599d956d24fb47df7b627e2500bc0044
#
_cell.length_a   1.000
_cell.length_b   1.000
_cell.length_c   1.000
_cell.angle_alpha   90.00
_cell.angle_beta   90.00
_cell.angle_gamma   90.00
#
_symmetry.space_group_name_H-M   'P 1'
#
loop_
_entity.id
_entity.type
_entity.pdbx_description
1 polymer ?
#
loop_
_entity_poly.entity_id
_entity_poly.type
_entity_poly.pdbx_seq_one_letter_code
_entity_poly.pdbx_strand_id
1 'polypeptide(L)'
;MNKLPIIVLDFSGVYDFEAFASIRNIIRVDCKDLKGVDCYCDEEGREQLHRRLAPYPSKAIHFLDSGDFHYLTEYWVSRLQEPFSLIVFDHHPDMQQPQWEGLVSCGGWVTDVLKSNPFVRHIILVGVSDELMSQIPVALRSKVLFYSESEIDHHQAWPSKAGKLIHEPVYISIDKDVLRTDDAVTNWRNGDMTLMQLQAVLRIFYAHERVMGVDITGECSNMLDYATEVKDASIDNEANEELIQMILSERQNREE
;
A
#
# COMPACT_ATOMS: atom_id res chain seq x y z
N MET A 1 9.59 -3.54 -24.82
CA MET A 1 9.02 -2.87 -23.65
C MET A 1 9.27 -3.72 -22.42
N ASN A 2 9.91 -3.20 -21.40
CA ASN A 2 10.06 -3.93 -20.14
C ASN A 2 8.70 -3.86 -19.41
N LYS A 3 8.03 -5.01 -19.30
CA LYS A 3 6.84 -5.11 -18.48
C LYS A 3 7.18 -4.74 -17.04
N LEU A 4 6.30 -3.99 -16.37
CA LEU A 4 6.44 -3.70 -14.95
C LEU A 4 6.45 -5.04 -14.20
N PRO A 5 7.48 -5.36 -13.42
CA PRO A 5 7.49 -6.61 -12.67
C PRO A 5 6.39 -6.58 -11.59
N ILE A 6 5.80 -7.74 -11.35
CA ILE A 6 4.88 -7.97 -10.24
C ILE A 6 5.60 -8.87 -9.25
N ILE A 7 5.70 -8.42 -8.02
CA ILE A 7 6.46 -9.05 -6.94
C ILE A 7 5.53 -9.30 -5.77
N VAL A 8 5.41 -10.54 -5.36
CA VAL A 8 4.59 -10.97 -4.22
C VAL A 8 5.52 -11.36 -3.09
N LEU A 9 5.42 -10.68 -1.96
CA LEU A 9 6.16 -10.99 -0.73
C LEU A 9 5.25 -11.86 0.14
N ASP A 10 5.59 -13.10 0.34
CA ASP A 10 4.78 -14.09 1.00
C ASP A 10 5.30 -14.38 2.41
N PHE A 11 4.66 -13.78 3.40
CA PHE A 11 5.00 -13.96 4.81
C PHE A 11 4.10 -14.98 5.52
N SER A 12 2.80 -14.98 5.20
CA SER A 12 1.79 -15.77 5.88
C SER A 12 1.46 -17.10 5.17
N GLY A 13 1.66 -17.16 3.85
CA GLY A 13 1.18 -18.24 3.00
C GLY A 13 -0.20 -17.99 2.40
N VAL A 14 -0.82 -16.83 2.66
CA VAL A 14 -2.17 -16.48 2.17
C VAL A 14 -2.29 -16.60 0.66
N TYR A 15 -1.23 -16.25 -0.07
CA TYR A 15 -1.21 -16.34 -1.53
C TYR A 15 -1.23 -17.77 -2.09
N ASP A 16 -1.16 -18.80 -1.27
CA ASP A 16 -1.40 -20.19 -1.71
C ASP A 16 -2.88 -20.42 -2.08
N PHE A 17 -3.79 -19.56 -1.61
CA PHE A 17 -5.22 -19.59 -1.85
C PHE A 17 -5.66 -18.63 -2.97
N GLU A 18 -4.75 -17.83 -3.52
CA GLU A 18 -5.04 -16.81 -4.52
C GLU A 18 -4.48 -17.18 -5.89
N ALA A 19 -5.37 -17.27 -6.88
CA ALA A 19 -5.03 -17.71 -8.23
C ALA A 19 -4.07 -16.75 -8.94
N PHE A 20 -4.20 -15.42 -8.70
CA PHE A 20 -3.35 -14.42 -9.34
C PHE A 20 -1.86 -14.65 -9.02
N ALA A 21 -1.53 -15.06 -7.80
CA ALA A 21 -0.15 -15.27 -7.36
C ALA A 21 0.55 -16.43 -8.10
N SER A 22 -0.21 -17.28 -8.77
CA SER A 22 0.28 -18.40 -9.58
C SER A 22 0.42 -18.05 -11.07
N ILE A 23 0.08 -16.83 -11.49
CA ILE A 23 0.19 -16.40 -12.89
C ILE A 23 1.67 -16.36 -13.31
N ARG A 24 1.96 -16.91 -14.48
CA ARG A 24 3.30 -16.88 -15.08
C ARG A 24 3.79 -15.43 -15.25
N ASN A 25 4.97 -15.11 -14.76
CA ASN A 25 5.65 -13.82 -14.72
C ASN A 25 5.42 -13.01 -13.43
N ILE A 26 4.71 -13.54 -12.44
CA ILE A 26 4.75 -13.02 -11.07
C ILE A 26 5.96 -13.61 -10.36
N ILE A 27 6.69 -12.76 -9.66
CA ILE A 27 7.85 -13.14 -8.86
C ILE A 27 7.37 -13.30 -7.42
N ARG A 28 7.29 -14.52 -6.93
CA ARG A 28 6.96 -14.77 -5.52
C ARG A 28 8.23 -14.92 -4.70
N VAL A 29 8.34 -14.14 -3.64
CA VAL A 29 9.45 -14.12 -2.69
C VAL A 29 8.99 -14.73 -1.38
N ASP A 30 9.51 -15.89 -1.04
CA ASP A 30 9.20 -16.55 0.23
C ASP A 30 9.87 -15.78 1.38
N CYS A 31 9.05 -15.28 2.32
CA CYS A 31 9.44 -14.52 3.49
C CYS A 31 8.98 -15.18 4.80
N LYS A 32 8.39 -16.39 4.74
CA LYS A 32 7.79 -17.11 5.88
C LYS A 32 8.80 -17.48 6.97
N ASP A 33 10.06 -17.58 6.64
CA ASP A 33 11.15 -17.89 7.58
C ASP A 33 11.65 -16.68 8.37
N LEU A 34 11.30 -15.45 7.95
CA LEU A 34 11.75 -14.23 8.59
C LEU A 34 11.12 -14.08 9.98
N LYS A 35 11.90 -13.55 10.92
CA LYS A 35 11.47 -13.32 12.31
C LYS A 35 11.63 -11.85 12.66
N GLY A 36 10.82 -11.37 13.62
CA GLY A 36 10.88 -9.98 14.06
C GLY A 36 10.42 -8.97 13.00
N VAL A 37 9.52 -9.39 12.09
CA VAL A 37 9.05 -8.59 10.94
C VAL A 37 7.52 -8.41 10.91
N ASP A 38 6.79 -9.08 11.80
CA ASP A 38 5.33 -9.04 11.83
C ASP A 38 4.84 -7.84 12.64
N CYS A 39 4.03 -6.98 12.03
CA CYS A 39 3.51 -5.70 12.56
C CYS A 39 4.62 -4.71 13.02
N TYR A 40 5.65 -5.21 13.65
CA TYR A 40 6.85 -4.49 14.08
C TYR A 40 8.09 -5.11 13.49
N CYS A 41 8.99 -4.28 12.97
CA CYS A 41 10.24 -4.73 12.41
C CYS A 41 11.42 -4.23 13.24
N ASP A 42 12.13 -5.16 13.88
CA ASP A 42 13.35 -4.85 14.63
C ASP A 42 14.57 -4.71 13.69
N GLU A 43 15.72 -4.36 14.24
CA GLU A 43 16.93 -4.12 13.45
C GLU A 43 17.39 -5.39 12.71
N GLU A 44 17.31 -6.57 13.36
CA GLU A 44 17.70 -7.84 12.74
C GLU A 44 16.73 -8.23 11.62
N GLY A 45 15.42 -8.08 11.84
CA GLY A 45 14.38 -8.27 10.83
C GLY A 45 14.58 -7.36 9.64
N ARG A 46 14.88 -6.07 9.88
CA ARG A 46 15.17 -5.09 8.82
C ARG A 46 16.37 -5.49 7.99
N GLU A 47 17.46 -5.93 8.61
CA GLU A 47 18.62 -6.41 7.87
C GLU A 47 18.33 -7.65 7.03
N GLN A 48 17.53 -8.59 7.55
CA GLN A 48 17.10 -9.78 6.82
C GLN A 48 16.24 -9.40 5.60
N LEU A 49 15.26 -8.50 5.79
CA LEU A 49 14.43 -7.97 4.72
C LEU A 49 15.27 -7.26 3.65
N HIS A 50 16.17 -6.36 4.04
CA HIS A 50 17.04 -5.64 3.10
C HIS A 50 17.86 -6.60 2.24
N ARG A 51 18.43 -7.65 2.81
CA ARG A 51 19.17 -8.66 2.05
C ARG A 51 18.27 -9.43 1.08
N ARG A 52 17.05 -9.82 1.52
CA ARG A 52 16.09 -10.59 0.73
C ARG A 52 15.53 -9.78 -0.43
N LEU A 53 15.22 -8.51 -0.19
CA LEU A 53 14.55 -7.63 -1.14
C LEU A 53 15.52 -6.85 -2.05
N ALA A 54 16.79 -6.81 -1.74
CA ALA A 54 17.82 -6.09 -2.53
C ALA A 54 17.80 -6.38 -4.04
N PRO A 55 17.56 -7.63 -4.51
CA PRO A 55 17.54 -7.94 -5.94
C PRO A 55 16.37 -7.32 -6.71
N TYR A 56 15.31 -6.89 -6.03
CA TYR A 56 14.06 -6.48 -6.66
C TYR A 56 13.97 -4.96 -6.77
N PRO A 57 13.37 -4.42 -7.86
CA PRO A 57 13.28 -2.98 -8.08
C PRO A 57 12.14 -2.35 -7.27
N SER A 58 12.31 -1.09 -6.84
CA SER A 58 11.23 -0.29 -6.26
C SER A 58 10.17 0.13 -7.29
N LYS A 59 10.52 0.16 -8.58
CA LYS A 59 9.59 0.47 -9.68
C LYS A 59 8.92 -0.82 -10.16
N ALA A 60 7.93 -1.27 -9.41
CA ALA A 60 7.20 -2.51 -9.62
C ALA A 60 5.76 -2.39 -9.09
N ILE A 61 4.97 -3.46 -9.23
CA ILE A 61 3.79 -3.71 -8.41
C ILE A 61 4.23 -4.69 -7.34
N HIS A 62 4.16 -4.30 -6.07
CA HIS A 62 4.49 -5.17 -4.95
C HIS A 62 3.21 -5.54 -4.21
N PHE A 63 3.06 -6.82 -3.91
CA PHE A 63 2.07 -7.33 -2.96
C PHE A 63 2.80 -7.63 -1.66
N LEU A 64 2.34 -7.04 -0.56
CA LEU A 64 3.07 -7.01 0.71
C LEU A 64 2.47 -7.92 1.78
N ASP A 65 1.53 -8.84 1.40
CA ASP A 65 0.80 -9.68 2.35
C ASP A 65 -0.23 -8.86 3.17
N SER A 66 -0.43 -9.16 4.44
CA SER A 66 -1.38 -8.44 5.29
C SER A 66 -0.94 -7.01 5.61
N GLY A 67 -1.85 -6.19 6.12
CA GLY A 67 -1.56 -4.82 6.57
C GLY A 67 -0.46 -4.75 7.64
N ASP A 68 -0.14 -5.87 8.31
CA ASP A 68 0.98 -5.97 9.25
C ASP A 68 2.34 -5.68 8.59
N PHE A 69 2.44 -5.84 7.27
CA PHE A 69 3.65 -5.59 6.49
C PHE A 69 3.62 -4.28 5.70
N HIS A 70 2.61 -3.41 5.90
CA HIS A 70 2.48 -2.15 5.18
C HIS A 70 3.72 -1.25 5.29
N TYR A 71 4.47 -1.34 6.39
CA TYR A 71 5.72 -0.60 6.60
C TYR A 71 6.79 -0.89 5.52
N LEU A 72 6.67 -1.97 4.74
CA LEU A 72 7.60 -2.25 3.64
C LEU A 72 7.54 -1.21 2.50
N THR A 73 6.48 -0.42 2.43
CA THR A 73 6.44 0.74 1.55
C THR A 73 7.58 1.71 1.86
N GLU A 74 7.93 1.91 3.16
CA GLU A 74 9.12 2.71 3.52
C GLU A 74 10.39 2.19 2.87
N TYR A 75 10.60 0.87 2.88
CA TYR A 75 11.76 0.25 2.23
C TYR A 75 11.81 0.53 0.72
N TRP A 76 10.68 0.40 0.03
CA TRP A 76 10.63 0.62 -1.41
C TRP A 76 10.87 2.09 -1.77
N VAL A 77 10.23 3.03 -1.09
CA VAL A 77 10.38 4.46 -1.39
C VAL A 77 11.72 5.02 -0.93
N SER A 78 12.39 4.41 0.07
CA SER A 78 13.73 4.82 0.51
C SER A 78 14.81 4.64 -0.59
N ARG A 79 14.55 3.77 -1.55
CA ARG A 79 15.45 3.47 -2.67
C ARG A 79 15.24 4.38 -3.89
N LEU A 80 14.21 5.23 -3.87
CA LEU A 80 13.99 6.23 -4.91
C LEU A 80 14.98 7.38 -4.74
N GLN A 81 15.57 7.81 -5.85
CA GLN A 81 16.62 8.85 -5.87
C GLN A 81 16.19 10.08 -6.68
N GLU A 82 14.90 10.30 -6.81
CA GLU A 82 14.32 11.45 -7.47
C GLU A 82 13.13 11.97 -6.66
N PRO A 83 12.79 13.27 -6.70
CA PRO A 83 11.62 13.81 -6.02
C PRO A 83 10.34 13.07 -6.40
N PHE A 84 9.49 12.78 -5.42
CA PHE A 84 8.21 12.11 -5.63
C PHE A 84 7.18 12.54 -4.59
N SER A 85 5.91 12.32 -4.90
CA SER A 85 4.80 12.40 -3.95
C SER A 85 4.31 10.99 -3.62
N LEU A 86 4.00 10.73 -2.35
CA LEU A 86 3.49 9.46 -1.86
C LEU A 86 1.98 9.57 -1.67
N ILE A 87 1.23 8.70 -2.34
CA ILE A 87 -0.23 8.59 -2.19
C ILE A 87 -0.51 7.29 -1.45
N VAL A 88 -1.19 7.39 -0.31
CA VAL A 88 -1.52 6.24 0.54
C VAL A 88 -3.03 6.12 0.62
N PHE A 89 -3.59 5.00 0.18
CA PHE A 89 -4.97 4.61 0.40
C PHE A 89 -5.00 3.67 1.59
N ASP A 90 -5.69 4.06 2.65
CA ASP A 90 -5.66 3.33 3.92
C ASP A 90 -6.77 3.84 4.84
N HIS A 91 -7.42 2.93 5.57
CA HIS A 91 -8.36 3.27 6.63
C HIS A 91 -7.64 3.86 7.86
N HIS A 92 -6.35 3.55 8.03
CA HIS A 92 -5.48 4.00 9.10
C HIS A 92 -4.55 5.13 8.63
N PRO A 93 -4.16 6.06 9.50
CA PRO A 93 -3.21 7.12 9.12
C PRO A 93 -1.75 6.67 9.06
N ASP A 94 -1.39 5.55 9.69
CA ASP A 94 -0.05 4.98 9.82
C ASP A 94 1.02 6.00 10.27
N MET A 95 0.59 6.94 11.12
CA MET A 95 1.40 8.04 11.64
C MET A 95 1.61 7.99 13.15
N GLN A 96 1.41 6.83 13.76
CA GLN A 96 1.64 6.65 15.19
C GLN A 96 3.12 6.85 15.52
N GLN A 97 3.39 7.33 16.74
CA GLN A 97 4.74 7.39 17.25
C GLN A 97 5.18 5.98 17.66
N PRO A 98 6.39 5.54 17.28
CA PRO A 98 6.90 4.26 17.72
C PRO A 98 6.97 4.22 19.26
N GLN A 99 6.51 3.10 19.84
CA GLN A 99 6.57 2.92 21.30
C GLN A 99 7.99 2.65 21.79
N TRP A 100 8.86 2.14 20.92
CA TRP A 100 10.26 1.88 21.19
C TRP A 100 11.13 2.44 20.07
N GLU A 101 12.24 3.04 20.47
CA GLU A 101 13.24 3.57 19.53
C GLU A 101 13.86 2.44 18.70
N GLY A 102 14.00 2.66 17.40
CA GLY A 102 14.62 1.71 16.49
C GLY A 102 13.67 0.68 15.85
N LEU A 103 12.39 0.60 16.28
CA LEU A 103 11.39 -0.23 15.61
C LEU A 103 10.68 0.55 14.51
N VAL A 104 10.51 -0.08 13.36
CA VAL A 104 9.52 0.33 12.34
C VAL A 104 8.24 -0.45 12.58
N SER A 105 7.08 0.15 12.37
CA SER A 105 5.79 -0.52 12.54
C SER A 105 4.83 -0.23 11.39
N CYS A 106 3.88 -1.15 11.17
CA CYS A 106 2.79 -0.95 10.22
C CYS A 106 2.03 0.33 10.51
N GLY A 107 1.72 0.66 11.77
CA GLY A 107 0.99 1.87 12.15
C GLY A 107 1.82 3.16 12.24
N GLY A 108 3.12 3.16 11.91
CA GLY A 108 4.00 4.33 12.10
C GLY A 108 4.86 4.72 10.89
N TRP A 109 4.93 3.89 9.89
CA TRP A 109 5.86 4.01 8.77
C TRP A 109 5.76 5.30 7.96
N VAL A 110 4.55 5.87 7.82
CA VAL A 110 4.34 7.16 7.13
C VAL A 110 5.10 8.28 7.84
N THR A 111 5.12 8.26 9.18
CA THR A 111 5.91 9.22 9.97
C THR A 111 7.41 9.05 9.70
N ASP A 112 7.88 7.81 9.55
CA ASP A 112 9.28 7.52 9.30
C ASP A 112 9.70 7.98 7.89
N VAL A 113 8.89 7.73 6.85
CA VAL A 113 9.09 8.29 5.51
C VAL A 113 9.15 9.81 5.55
N LEU A 114 8.21 10.47 6.24
CA LEU A 114 8.15 11.93 6.32
C LEU A 114 9.38 12.54 6.98
N LYS A 115 9.99 11.84 7.95
CA LYS A 115 11.15 12.31 8.70
C LYS A 115 12.48 11.99 8.00
N SER A 116 12.57 10.84 7.34
CA SER A 116 13.86 10.28 6.89
C SER A 116 14.09 10.38 5.39
N ASN A 117 13.02 10.43 4.56
CA ASN A 117 13.17 10.41 3.12
C ASN A 117 13.36 11.84 2.53
N PRO A 118 14.56 12.18 2.00
CA PRO A 118 14.83 13.53 1.49
C PRO A 118 14.15 13.81 0.15
N PHE A 119 13.63 12.80 -0.54
CA PHE A 119 13.03 12.92 -1.86
C PHE A 119 11.51 13.06 -1.82
N VAL A 120 10.83 12.68 -0.74
CA VAL A 120 9.39 12.86 -0.61
C VAL A 120 9.05 14.35 -0.54
N ARG A 121 8.09 14.79 -1.38
CA ARG A 121 7.62 16.19 -1.43
C ARG A 121 6.27 16.36 -0.77
N HIS A 122 5.34 15.49 -1.09
CA HIS A 122 4.02 15.47 -0.50
C HIS A 122 3.67 14.05 -0.07
N ILE A 123 2.96 13.93 1.02
CA ILE A 123 2.28 12.70 1.43
C ILE A 123 0.79 12.99 1.47
N ILE A 124 0.01 12.19 0.78
CA ILE A 124 -1.43 12.32 0.67
C ILE A 124 -2.05 11.02 1.16
N LEU A 125 -2.79 11.12 2.26
CA LEU A 125 -3.51 10.00 2.87
C LEU A 125 -4.98 10.06 2.42
N VAL A 126 -5.53 8.95 1.97
CA VAL A 126 -6.87 8.85 1.37
C VAL A 126 -7.64 7.71 2.00
N GLY A 127 -8.81 7.99 2.54
CA GLY A 127 -9.68 6.98 3.16
C GLY A 127 -9.54 6.87 4.66
N VAL A 128 -8.70 7.71 5.28
CA VAL A 128 -8.48 7.62 6.72
C VAL A 128 -9.78 7.82 7.50
N SER A 129 -10.06 6.91 8.43
CA SER A 129 -11.21 7.00 9.32
C SER A 129 -11.22 8.31 10.11
N ASP A 130 -12.36 8.99 10.14
CA ASP A 130 -12.52 10.22 10.91
C ASP A 130 -12.24 10.00 12.41
N GLU A 131 -12.52 8.81 12.94
CA GLU A 131 -12.23 8.44 14.33
C GLU A 131 -10.71 8.39 14.59
N LEU A 132 -9.93 7.92 13.61
CA LEU A 132 -8.49 7.72 13.72
C LEU A 132 -7.68 8.98 13.42
N MET A 133 -8.29 10.03 12.89
CA MET A 133 -7.63 11.31 12.64
C MET A 133 -6.93 11.89 13.88
N SER A 134 -7.44 11.56 15.08
CA SER A 134 -6.82 12.00 16.33
C SER A 134 -5.44 11.37 16.59
N GLN A 135 -5.13 10.24 15.97
CA GLN A 135 -3.83 9.54 16.08
C GLN A 135 -2.71 10.26 15.30
N ILE A 136 -3.06 11.12 14.34
CA ILE A 136 -2.07 11.91 13.62
C ILE A 136 -1.45 12.94 14.57
N PRO A 137 -0.14 12.91 14.80
CA PRO A 137 0.53 13.88 15.67
C PRO A 137 0.29 15.31 15.20
N VAL A 138 -0.14 16.18 16.11
CA VAL A 138 -0.51 17.58 15.79
C VAL A 138 0.61 18.31 15.02
N ALA A 139 1.87 18.08 15.38
CA ALA A 139 3.03 18.68 14.73
C ALA A 139 3.24 18.22 13.26
N LEU A 140 2.63 17.11 12.87
CA LEU A 140 2.76 16.52 11.52
C LEU A 140 1.54 16.78 10.64
N ARG A 141 0.40 17.20 11.20
CA ARG A 141 -0.85 17.43 10.45
C ARG A 141 -0.71 18.44 9.31
N SER A 142 0.15 19.44 9.48
CA SER A 142 0.40 20.43 8.43
C SER A 142 1.38 19.97 7.34
N LYS A 143 2.00 18.80 7.51
CA LYS A 143 3.01 18.25 6.60
C LYS A 143 2.45 17.18 5.68
N VAL A 144 1.23 16.73 5.91
CA VAL A 144 0.52 15.74 5.11
C VAL A 144 -0.82 16.32 4.68
N LEU A 145 -1.26 15.93 3.50
CA LEU A 145 -2.63 16.15 3.06
C LEU A 145 -3.42 14.89 3.38
N PHE A 146 -4.64 15.03 3.84
CA PHE A 146 -5.50 13.88 4.08
C PHE A 146 -6.92 14.16 3.62
N TYR A 147 -7.55 13.11 3.16
CA TYR A 147 -8.94 13.06 2.75
C TYR A 147 -9.58 11.92 3.51
N SER A 148 -10.37 12.25 4.54
CA SER A 148 -11.03 11.25 5.37
C SER A 148 -12.17 10.57 4.61
N GLU A 149 -12.69 9.48 5.18
CA GLU A 149 -13.85 8.77 4.64
C GLU A 149 -15.01 9.71 4.35
N SER A 150 -15.38 10.57 5.32
CA SER A 150 -16.49 11.53 5.16
C SER A 150 -16.21 12.58 4.08
N GLU A 151 -14.98 12.98 3.87
CA GLU A 151 -14.62 13.94 2.81
C GLU A 151 -14.68 13.31 1.43
N ILE A 152 -14.35 12.02 1.31
CA ILE A 152 -14.43 11.28 0.05
C ILE A 152 -15.89 11.11 -0.38
N ASP A 153 -16.76 10.73 0.53
CA ASP A 153 -18.19 10.53 0.28
C ASP A 153 -18.91 11.81 -0.12
N HIS A 154 -18.55 12.94 0.50
CA HIS A 154 -19.21 14.21 0.28
C HIS A 154 -18.58 15.09 -0.81
N HIS A 155 -17.31 14.87 -1.18
CA HIS A 155 -16.54 15.72 -2.07
C HIS A 155 -15.84 14.98 -3.19
N GLN A 156 -16.54 14.70 -4.28
CA GLN A 156 -15.97 14.09 -5.50
C GLN A 156 -14.81 14.90 -6.15
N ALA A 157 -14.52 16.10 -5.68
CA ALA A 157 -13.50 16.99 -6.26
C ALA A 157 -12.10 16.84 -5.61
N TRP A 158 -11.93 15.98 -4.61
CA TRP A 158 -10.65 15.85 -3.92
C TRP A 158 -9.49 15.36 -4.82
N PRO A 159 -9.67 14.43 -5.79
CA PRO A 159 -8.56 14.03 -6.65
C PRO A 159 -8.02 15.20 -7.49
N SER A 160 -8.91 16.08 -7.96
CA SER A 160 -8.51 17.28 -8.68
C SER A 160 -7.80 18.31 -7.80
N LYS A 161 -8.07 18.34 -6.50
CA LYS A 161 -7.35 19.19 -5.55
C LYS A 161 -5.96 18.65 -5.26
N ALA A 162 -5.85 17.33 -5.02
CA ALA A 162 -4.58 16.66 -4.84
C ALA A 162 -3.67 16.84 -6.07
N GLY A 163 -4.18 16.57 -7.27
CA GLY A 163 -3.43 16.70 -8.52
C GLY A 163 -2.92 18.11 -8.83
N LYS A 164 -3.54 19.17 -8.30
CA LYS A 164 -3.03 20.54 -8.45
C LYS A 164 -1.78 20.83 -7.62
N LEU A 165 -1.51 20.02 -6.61
CA LEU A 165 -0.37 20.16 -5.70
C LEU A 165 0.79 19.25 -6.07
N ILE A 166 0.51 18.20 -6.85
CA ILE A 166 1.51 17.23 -7.29
C ILE A 166 2.11 17.75 -8.60
N HIS A 167 3.43 17.85 -8.62
CA HIS A 167 4.20 18.21 -9.81
C HIS A 167 5.34 17.22 -10.06
N GLU A 168 5.52 16.28 -9.13
CA GLU A 168 6.51 15.23 -9.17
C GLU A 168 5.85 13.90 -9.54
N PRO A 169 6.65 12.90 -9.96
CA PRO A 169 6.17 11.53 -10.05
C PRO A 169 5.53 11.05 -8.75
N VAL A 170 4.62 10.11 -8.85
CA VAL A 170 3.94 9.56 -7.68
C VAL A 170 4.35 8.12 -7.42
N TYR A 171 4.42 7.75 -6.15
CA TYR A 171 4.43 6.37 -5.67
C TYR A 171 3.10 6.12 -4.95
N ILE A 172 2.45 5.01 -5.24
CA ILE A 172 1.13 4.70 -4.70
C ILE A 172 1.27 3.53 -3.75
N SER A 173 0.69 3.63 -2.56
CA SER A 173 0.57 2.55 -1.59
C SER A 173 -0.90 2.34 -1.27
N ILE A 174 -1.36 1.10 -1.34
CA ILE A 174 -2.76 0.72 -1.14
C ILE A 174 -2.79 -0.33 -0.03
N ASP A 175 -3.38 0.02 1.12
CA ASP A 175 -3.90 -0.97 2.04
C ASP A 175 -5.35 -1.25 1.67
N LYS A 176 -5.67 -2.52 1.42
CA LYS A 176 -7.03 -2.92 1.04
C LYS A 176 -8.03 -2.72 2.16
N ASP A 177 -7.58 -2.45 3.39
CA ASP A 177 -8.49 -2.10 4.47
C ASP A 177 -9.21 -0.75 4.27
N VAL A 178 -8.76 0.08 3.32
CA VAL A 178 -9.53 1.25 2.87
C VAL A 178 -10.86 0.85 2.22
N LEU A 179 -10.93 -0.38 1.69
CA LEU A 179 -12.10 -0.90 1.00
C LEU A 179 -13.15 -1.42 2.00
N ARG A 180 -14.41 -1.43 1.56
CA ARG A 180 -15.48 -2.11 2.29
C ARG A 180 -15.29 -3.64 2.27
N THR A 181 -15.87 -4.33 3.23
CA THR A 181 -15.73 -5.78 3.41
C THR A 181 -16.30 -6.63 2.26
N ASP A 182 -17.15 -6.07 1.39
CA ASP A 182 -17.62 -6.75 0.19
C ASP A 182 -16.55 -6.78 -0.92
N ASP A 183 -15.60 -5.87 -0.88
CA ASP A 183 -14.57 -5.69 -1.92
C ASP A 183 -13.18 -6.16 -1.48
N ALA A 184 -12.91 -6.27 -0.16
CA ALA A 184 -11.71 -6.89 0.41
C ALA A 184 -11.96 -7.35 1.85
N VAL A 185 -11.30 -8.42 2.27
CA VAL A 185 -11.32 -8.90 3.66
C VAL A 185 -9.91 -8.79 4.22
N THR A 186 -9.74 -8.09 5.33
CA THR A 186 -8.42 -7.81 5.89
C THR A 186 -8.31 -8.20 7.36
N ASN A 187 -7.08 -8.29 7.89
CA ASN A 187 -6.85 -8.50 9.31
C ASN A 187 -7.26 -7.30 10.17
N TRP A 188 -7.35 -6.13 9.55
CA TRP A 188 -7.64 -4.86 10.19
C TRP A 188 -9.08 -4.42 9.90
N ARG A 189 -9.54 -3.37 10.59
CA ARG A 189 -10.87 -2.84 10.35
C ARG A 189 -10.93 -2.19 8.97
N ASN A 190 -11.88 -2.63 8.16
CA ASN A 190 -12.16 -2.07 6.85
C ASN A 190 -12.86 -0.71 6.91
N GLY A 191 -12.59 0.11 5.90
CA GLY A 191 -13.32 1.34 5.57
C GLY A 191 -14.56 1.09 4.71
N ASP A 192 -15.01 2.14 4.04
CA ASP A 192 -16.25 2.15 3.26
C ASP A 192 -16.02 2.39 1.75
N MET A 193 -14.77 2.60 1.28
CA MET A 193 -14.47 2.83 -0.13
C MET A 193 -14.79 1.57 -0.95
N THR A 194 -15.42 1.74 -2.11
CA THR A 194 -15.61 0.63 -3.05
C THR A 194 -14.36 0.46 -3.93
N LEU A 195 -14.10 -0.76 -4.39
CA LEU A 195 -13.02 -1.02 -5.34
C LEU A 195 -13.17 -0.18 -6.62
N MET A 196 -14.40 0.03 -7.08
CA MET A 196 -14.70 0.90 -8.22
C MET A 196 -14.30 2.37 -7.96
N GLN A 197 -14.53 2.89 -6.76
CA GLN A 197 -14.09 4.26 -6.39
C GLN A 197 -12.56 4.35 -6.36
N LEU A 198 -11.88 3.38 -5.74
CA LEU A 198 -10.43 3.30 -5.73
C LEU A 198 -9.86 3.28 -7.16
N GLN A 199 -10.38 2.40 -8.03
CA GLN A 199 -9.95 2.33 -9.42
C GLN A 199 -10.20 3.64 -10.19
N ALA A 200 -11.32 4.32 -9.95
CA ALA A 200 -11.61 5.60 -10.59
C ALA A 200 -10.58 6.68 -10.22
N VAL A 201 -10.17 6.71 -8.96
CA VAL A 201 -9.14 7.63 -8.48
C VAL A 201 -7.75 7.26 -9.03
N LEU A 202 -7.40 5.98 -9.02
CA LEU A 202 -6.14 5.51 -9.59
C LEU A 202 -6.01 5.91 -11.07
N ARG A 203 -7.09 5.77 -11.87
CA ARG A 203 -7.10 6.22 -13.27
C ARG A 203 -6.79 7.70 -13.42
N ILE A 204 -7.26 8.56 -12.49
CA ILE A 204 -6.93 9.99 -12.50
C ILE A 204 -5.43 10.19 -12.31
N PHE A 205 -4.80 9.50 -11.34
CA PHE A 205 -3.36 9.58 -11.15
C PHE A 205 -2.59 9.05 -12.36
N TYR A 206 -2.99 7.91 -12.92
CA TYR A 206 -2.37 7.36 -14.13
C TYR A 206 -2.52 8.26 -15.36
N ALA A 207 -3.63 8.98 -15.49
CA ALA A 207 -3.85 9.91 -16.60
C ALA A 207 -2.96 11.19 -16.52
N HIS A 208 -2.68 11.65 -15.32
CA HIS A 208 -2.04 12.95 -15.11
C HIS A 208 -0.60 12.85 -14.60
N GLU A 209 -0.26 11.79 -13.84
CA GLU A 209 1.01 11.69 -13.14
C GLU A 209 1.84 10.48 -13.63
N ARG A 210 3.15 10.56 -13.51
CA ARG A 210 4.05 9.44 -13.75
C ARG A 210 4.09 8.55 -12.49
N VAL A 211 3.35 7.45 -12.52
CA VAL A 211 3.37 6.47 -11.42
C VAL A 211 4.65 5.64 -11.48
N MET A 212 5.47 5.71 -10.43
CA MET A 212 6.77 5.05 -10.34
C MET A 212 6.65 3.59 -9.93
N GLY A 213 5.82 3.29 -8.95
CA GLY A 213 5.57 1.96 -8.39
C GLY A 213 4.27 1.97 -7.62
N VAL A 214 3.77 0.77 -7.33
CA VAL A 214 2.54 0.57 -6.55
C VAL A 214 2.78 -0.55 -5.56
N ASP A 215 2.45 -0.32 -4.29
CA ASP A 215 2.36 -1.36 -3.27
C ASP A 215 0.90 -1.66 -2.96
N ILE A 216 0.60 -2.92 -2.74
CA ILE A 216 -0.73 -3.42 -2.37
C ILE A 216 -0.55 -4.35 -1.18
N THR A 217 -1.25 -4.07 -0.09
CA THR A 217 -1.27 -4.88 1.13
C THR A 217 -2.69 -5.08 1.61
N GLY A 218 -2.88 -5.74 2.76
CA GLY A 218 -4.20 -5.93 3.36
C GLY A 218 -4.83 -7.26 3.01
N GLU A 219 -4.03 -8.33 2.86
CA GLU A 219 -4.56 -9.69 2.79
C GLU A 219 -5.10 -10.14 4.15
N CYS A 220 -6.14 -10.99 4.14
CA CYS A 220 -6.61 -11.66 5.34
C CYS A 220 -5.79 -12.92 5.60
N SER A 221 -4.85 -12.81 6.53
CA SER A 221 -3.98 -13.94 6.92
C SER A 221 -4.37 -14.58 8.27
N ASN A 222 -5.43 -14.09 8.92
CA ASN A 222 -5.96 -14.63 10.18
C ASN A 222 -6.85 -15.85 9.91
N MET A 223 -6.25 -16.98 9.77
CA MET A 223 -6.88 -18.26 9.41
C MET A 223 -7.68 -18.84 10.57
N LEU A 224 -8.99 -18.68 10.57
CA LEU A 224 -9.88 -19.26 11.57
C LEU A 224 -10.24 -20.72 11.24
N ASP A 225 -10.61 -20.98 10.00
CA ASP A 225 -10.88 -22.30 9.44
C ASP A 225 -10.75 -22.26 7.91
N TYR A 226 -10.49 -23.42 7.32
CA TYR A 226 -10.22 -23.56 5.88
C TYR A 226 -11.33 -23.00 4.97
N ALA A 227 -12.60 -23.14 5.35
CA ALA A 227 -13.71 -22.70 4.51
C ALA A 227 -13.83 -21.18 4.49
N THR A 228 -13.63 -20.53 5.62
CA THR A 228 -13.57 -19.06 5.76
C THR A 228 -12.37 -18.52 5.00
N GLU A 229 -11.21 -19.12 5.17
CA GLU A 229 -9.97 -18.75 4.49
C GLU A 229 -10.11 -18.77 2.96
N VAL A 230 -10.64 -19.85 2.38
CA VAL A 230 -10.88 -19.94 0.92
C VAL A 230 -11.85 -18.89 0.43
N LYS A 231 -12.89 -18.55 1.21
CA LYS A 231 -13.86 -17.53 0.87
C LYS A 231 -13.22 -16.14 0.88
N ASP A 232 -12.51 -15.80 1.94
CA ASP A 232 -11.90 -14.48 2.12
C ASP A 232 -10.79 -14.25 1.09
N ALA A 233 -9.92 -15.25 0.87
CA ALA A 233 -8.92 -15.21 -0.18
C ALA A 233 -9.53 -15.12 -1.60
N SER A 234 -10.74 -15.62 -1.82
CA SER A 234 -11.43 -15.46 -3.11
C SER A 234 -11.84 -14.00 -3.36
N ILE A 235 -12.28 -13.28 -2.33
CA ILE A 235 -12.63 -11.86 -2.42
C ILE A 235 -11.37 -11.04 -2.68
N ASP A 236 -10.30 -11.30 -1.91
CA ASP A 236 -9.03 -10.63 -2.05
C ASP A 236 -8.37 -10.89 -3.41
N ASN A 237 -8.41 -12.14 -3.90
CA ASN A 237 -7.92 -12.49 -5.22
C ASN A 237 -8.64 -11.70 -6.33
N GLU A 238 -9.97 -11.53 -6.25
CA GLU A 238 -10.72 -10.75 -7.24
C GLU A 238 -10.27 -9.28 -7.23
N ALA A 239 -10.14 -8.68 -6.05
CA ALA A 239 -9.64 -7.31 -5.92
C ALA A 239 -8.21 -7.17 -6.47
N ASN A 240 -7.33 -8.12 -6.16
CA ASN A 240 -5.95 -8.13 -6.62
C ASN A 240 -5.85 -8.26 -8.15
N GLU A 241 -6.65 -9.15 -8.75
CA GLU A 241 -6.71 -9.31 -10.21
C GLU A 241 -7.21 -8.04 -10.90
N GLU A 242 -8.27 -7.43 -10.39
CA GLU A 242 -8.82 -6.18 -10.94
C GLU A 242 -7.83 -5.02 -10.83
N LEU A 243 -7.14 -4.88 -9.71
CA LEU A 243 -6.11 -3.85 -9.53
C LEU A 243 -4.93 -4.06 -10.49
N ILE A 244 -4.42 -5.29 -10.62
CA ILE A 244 -3.35 -5.63 -11.58
C ILE A 244 -3.78 -5.27 -13.01
N GLN A 245 -4.96 -5.71 -13.42
CA GLN A 245 -5.46 -5.48 -14.79
C GLN A 245 -5.58 -3.99 -15.08
N MET A 246 -6.16 -3.23 -14.15
CA MET A 246 -6.30 -1.79 -14.28
C MET A 246 -4.93 -1.10 -14.37
N ILE A 247 -4.01 -1.38 -13.45
CA ILE A 247 -2.67 -0.78 -13.41
C ILE A 247 -1.90 -1.05 -14.72
N LEU A 248 -1.91 -2.28 -15.19
CA LEU A 248 -1.22 -2.66 -16.43
C LEU A 248 -1.83 -2.01 -17.66
N SER A 249 -3.17 -1.91 -17.72
CA SER A 249 -3.89 -1.25 -18.82
C SER A 249 -3.58 0.25 -18.89
N GLU A 250 -3.65 0.96 -17.74
CA GLU A 250 -3.38 2.41 -17.72
C GLU A 250 -1.92 2.74 -18.08
N ARG A 251 -0.98 1.89 -17.70
CA ARG A 251 0.41 2.07 -18.11
C ARG A 251 0.61 1.86 -19.61
N GLN A 252 -0.04 0.85 -20.19
CA GLN A 252 0.05 0.60 -21.63
C GLN A 252 -0.52 1.77 -22.43
N ASN A 253 -1.68 2.31 -22.03
CA ASN A 253 -2.31 3.46 -22.69
C ASN A 253 -1.43 4.71 -22.66
N ARG A 254 -0.53 4.85 -21.69
CA ARG A 254 0.35 6.01 -21.56
C ARG A 254 1.65 5.89 -22.39
N GLU A 255 2.03 4.68 -22.75
CA GLU A 255 3.22 4.40 -23.58
C GLU A 255 2.91 4.44 -25.09
N GLU A 256 1.63 4.46 -25.48
CA GLU A 256 1.13 4.67 -26.84
C GLU A 256 0.94 6.16 -27.17
#